data_e9ded3652fbe9b567ea78d1da4bdb360
#
_entry.id   e9ded3652fbe9b567ea78d1da4bdb360
#
_cell.length_a   1.000
_cell.length_b   1.000
_cell.length_c   1.000
_cell.angle_alpha   90.00
_cell.angle_beta   90.00
_cell.angle_gamma   90.00
#
_symmetry.space_group_name_H-M   'P 1'
#
loop_
_entity.id
_entity.type
_entity.pdbx_description
1 polymer ?
#
loop_
_entity_poly.entity_id
_entity_poly.type
_entity_poly.pdbx_seq_one_letter_code
_entity_poly.pdbx_strand_id
1 'polypeptide(L)'
;MMAAGVRVFKIEGRARSAEYVFTVVSCYKEAVEAVQQGTFTAGKVEAWNLRLATVFNRGFWDGYYLGQRLGEWSNVYGSNATEKKQYVGKGLKYFSRLGVGEFLIEAGEFGVGDKLLIIGPTTGALYVEATDIHGDNGPVDRARKGMRVAIPVPEKVRPSDKLYLVVKS
;
A
#
# COMPACT_ATOMS: atom_id res chain seq x y z
N MET A 1 -18.98 18.15 -3.16
CA MET A 1 -19.88 17.03 -2.82
C MET A 1 -20.40 17.13 -1.39
N MET A 2 -19.56 17.13 -0.34
CA MET A 2 -20.04 17.22 1.06
C MET A 2 -20.86 18.48 1.34
N ALA A 3 -20.45 19.66 0.86
CA ALA A 3 -21.22 20.90 0.96
C ALA A 3 -22.58 20.82 0.24
N ALA A 4 -22.72 19.97 -0.77
CA ALA A 4 -23.97 19.69 -1.47
C ALA A 4 -24.81 18.59 -0.79
N GLY A 5 -24.46 18.17 0.43
CA GLY A 5 -25.23 17.20 1.19
C GLY A 5 -24.90 15.72 0.95
N VAL A 6 -23.91 15.40 0.15
CA VAL A 6 -23.46 14.00 -0.03
C VAL A 6 -22.86 13.49 1.28
N ARG A 7 -23.35 12.35 1.78
CA ARG A 7 -22.94 11.74 3.06
C ARG A 7 -22.33 10.34 2.91
N VAL A 8 -22.54 9.69 1.76
CA VAL A 8 -22.07 8.33 1.50
C VAL A 8 -21.23 8.32 0.22
N PHE A 9 -20.03 7.78 0.31
CA PHE A 9 -19.12 7.58 -0.81
C PHE A 9 -18.89 6.06 -1.01
N LYS A 10 -19.28 5.55 -2.16
CA LYS A 10 -19.05 4.15 -2.52
C LYS A 10 -17.73 4.02 -3.28
N ILE A 11 -16.84 3.17 -2.77
CA ILE A 11 -15.57 2.82 -3.41
C ILE A 11 -15.68 1.39 -3.94
N GLU A 12 -15.37 1.19 -5.22
CA GLU A 12 -15.38 -0.14 -5.83
C GLU A 12 -13.99 -0.76 -5.77
N GLY A 13 -13.88 -1.91 -5.08
CA GLY A 13 -12.63 -2.62 -4.88
C GLY A 13 -12.69 -4.11 -5.21
N ARG A 14 -13.80 -4.62 -5.79
CA ARG A 14 -14.07 -6.06 -5.95
C ARG A 14 -12.95 -6.82 -6.69
N ALA A 15 -12.40 -6.27 -7.74
CA ALA A 15 -11.33 -6.89 -8.52
C ALA A 15 -9.96 -6.24 -8.22
N ARG A 16 -9.78 -5.70 -7.02
CA ARG A 16 -8.58 -4.98 -6.64
C ARG A 16 -7.87 -5.66 -5.47
N SER A 17 -6.58 -5.43 -5.38
CA SER A 17 -5.74 -5.92 -4.31
C SER A 17 -5.94 -5.14 -3.00
N ALA A 18 -5.52 -5.73 -1.89
CA ALA A 18 -5.70 -5.15 -0.56
C ALA A 18 -5.05 -3.76 -0.43
N GLU A 19 -3.86 -3.56 -0.99
CA GLU A 19 -3.16 -2.27 -0.98
C GLU A 19 -3.91 -1.19 -1.76
N TYR A 20 -4.58 -1.55 -2.86
CA TYR A 20 -5.43 -0.61 -3.58
C TYR A 20 -6.56 -0.11 -2.69
N VAL A 21 -7.32 -1.04 -2.11
CA VAL A 21 -8.46 -0.69 -1.23
C VAL A 21 -7.98 0.14 -0.05
N PHE A 22 -6.89 -0.28 0.60
CA PHE A 22 -6.30 0.45 1.72
C PHE A 22 -5.92 1.88 1.34
N THR A 23 -5.17 2.06 0.25
CA THR A 23 -4.71 3.38 -0.18
C THR A 23 -5.87 4.30 -0.55
N VAL A 24 -6.83 3.80 -1.34
CA VAL A 24 -7.98 4.59 -1.78
C VAL A 24 -8.84 4.98 -0.58
N VAL A 25 -9.21 4.03 0.29
CA VAL A 25 -10.04 4.31 1.47
C VAL A 25 -9.33 5.30 2.41
N SER A 26 -8.03 5.15 2.64
CA SER A 26 -7.26 6.07 3.49
C SER A 26 -7.27 7.50 2.94
N CYS A 27 -7.00 7.68 1.64
CA CYS A 27 -7.03 9.02 1.03
C CYS A 27 -8.41 9.68 1.13
N TYR A 28 -9.47 8.93 0.84
CA TYR A 28 -10.83 9.48 0.93
C TYR A 28 -11.25 9.76 2.38
N LYS A 29 -10.88 8.91 3.34
CA LYS A 29 -11.12 9.15 4.76
C LYS A 29 -10.44 10.44 5.23
N GLU A 30 -9.15 10.60 4.94
CA GLU A 30 -8.39 11.80 5.26
C GLU A 30 -9.00 13.06 4.61
N ALA A 31 -9.49 12.95 3.36
CA ALA A 31 -10.16 14.06 2.68
C ALA A 31 -11.47 14.45 3.36
N VAL A 32 -12.28 13.48 3.78
CA VAL A 32 -13.52 13.73 4.54
C VAL A 32 -13.21 14.40 5.88
N GLU A 33 -12.24 13.89 6.62
CA GLU A 33 -11.80 14.46 7.89
C GLU A 33 -11.27 15.89 7.72
N ALA A 34 -10.49 16.15 6.67
CA ALA A 34 -9.99 17.49 6.37
C ALA A 34 -11.12 18.49 6.08
N VAL A 35 -12.16 18.07 5.35
CA VAL A 35 -13.37 18.92 5.13
C VAL A 35 -14.09 19.19 6.43
N GLN A 36 -14.29 18.18 7.28
CA GLN A 36 -14.97 18.33 8.59
C GLN A 36 -14.22 19.28 9.53
N GLN A 37 -12.88 19.24 9.49
CA GLN A 37 -12.00 20.05 10.32
C GLN A 37 -11.68 21.43 9.70
N GLY A 38 -12.19 21.75 8.51
CA GLY A 38 -11.87 22.99 7.81
C GLY A 38 -10.42 23.09 7.33
N THR A 39 -9.70 21.97 7.22
CA THR A 39 -8.27 21.93 6.84
C THR A 39 -8.04 21.39 5.42
N PHE A 40 -9.08 21.33 4.60
CA PHE A 40 -9.00 20.89 3.19
C PHE A 40 -8.30 21.96 2.34
N THR A 41 -7.21 21.56 1.68
CA THR A 41 -6.38 22.46 0.86
C THR A 41 -6.00 21.81 -0.47
N ALA A 42 -5.64 22.62 -1.47
CA ALA A 42 -5.13 22.13 -2.75
C ALA A 42 -3.87 21.26 -2.57
N GLY A 43 -2.95 21.63 -1.69
CA GLY A 43 -1.74 20.83 -1.41
C GLY A 43 -2.05 19.43 -0.84
N LYS A 44 -3.10 19.31 0.00
CA LYS A 44 -3.57 17.99 0.46
C LYS A 44 -4.13 17.16 -0.70
N VAL A 45 -4.89 17.78 -1.60
CA VAL A 45 -5.44 17.11 -2.79
C VAL A 45 -4.30 16.56 -3.66
N GLU A 46 -3.27 17.36 -3.90
CA GLU A 46 -2.09 16.94 -4.65
C GLU A 46 -1.38 15.75 -3.98
N ALA A 47 -1.17 15.81 -2.67
CA ALA A 47 -0.58 14.71 -1.90
C ALA A 47 -1.41 13.41 -1.99
N TRP A 48 -2.75 13.50 -1.91
CA TRP A 48 -3.61 12.33 -2.10
C TRP A 48 -3.56 11.80 -3.53
N ASN A 49 -3.53 12.66 -4.54
CA ASN A 49 -3.41 12.24 -5.94
C ASN A 49 -2.10 11.49 -6.19
N LEU A 50 -0.98 11.94 -5.62
CA LEU A 50 0.30 11.23 -5.69
C LEU A 50 0.21 9.83 -5.05
N ARG A 51 -0.44 9.73 -3.89
CA ARG A 51 -0.67 8.43 -3.23
C ARG A 51 -1.62 7.53 -4.05
N LEU A 52 -2.70 8.06 -4.59
CA LEU A 52 -3.61 7.31 -5.45
C LEU A 52 -2.93 6.81 -6.73
N ALA A 53 -1.94 7.55 -7.25
CA ALA A 53 -1.16 7.14 -8.41
C ALA A 53 -0.23 5.94 -8.13
N THR A 54 0.09 5.62 -6.86
CA THR A 54 0.95 4.47 -6.52
C THR A 54 0.28 3.12 -6.72
N VAL A 55 -1.06 3.07 -6.69
CA VAL A 55 -1.84 1.85 -6.86
C VAL A 55 -2.47 1.76 -8.23
N PHE A 56 -3.07 0.61 -8.56
CA PHE A 56 -3.66 0.38 -9.87
C PHE A 56 -4.57 1.55 -10.30
N ASN A 57 -4.28 2.16 -11.43
CA ASN A 57 -5.12 3.16 -12.08
C ASN A 57 -4.95 3.09 -13.61
N ARG A 58 -5.89 3.68 -14.33
CA ARG A 58 -5.84 3.86 -15.79
C ARG A 58 -5.86 5.33 -16.18
N GLY A 59 -5.33 6.19 -15.30
CA GLY A 59 -5.48 7.62 -15.32
C GLY A 59 -6.67 8.06 -14.45
N PHE A 60 -6.70 9.36 -14.16
CA PHE A 60 -7.77 10.02 -13.40
C PHE A 60 -8.59 10.88 -14.36
N TRP A 61 -9.90 10.92 -14.15
CA TRP A 61 -10.82 11.73 -14.94
C TRP A 61 -12.05 12.10 -14.11
N ASP A 62 -12.82 13.10 -14.56
CA ASP A 62 -13.95 13.64 -13.82
C ASP A 62 -15.21 12.76 -13.86
N GLY A 63 -15.15 11.62 -14.53
CA GLY A 63 -16.33 10.79 -14.79
C GLY A 63 -17.31 11.51 -15.71
N TYR A 64 -18.57 11.10 -15.63
CA TYR A 64 -19.65 11.73 -16.41
C TYR A 64 -20.34 12.87 -15.65
N TYR A 65 -19.73 13.41 -14.60
CA TYR A 65 -20.34 14.44 -13.78
C TYR A 65 -20.67 15.73 -14.55
N LEU A 66 -19.82 16.09 -15.51
CA LEU A 66 -20.01 17.26 -16.39
C LEU A 66 -20.59 16.88 -17.77
N GLY A 67 -21.20 15.70 -17.88
CA GLY A 67 -21.70 15.15 -19.13
C GLY A 67 -20.74 14.17 -19.80
N GLN A 68 -21.26 13.39 -20.76
CA GLN A 68 -20.48 12.39 -21.48
C GLN A 68 -19.71 13.08 -22.62
N ARG A 69 -18.38 12.92 -22.64
CA ARG A 69 -17.54 13.22 -23.81
C ARG A 69 -17.25 11.91 -24.56
N LEU A 70 -17.59 11.88 -25.86
CA LEU A 70 -17.26 10.74 -26.71
C LEU A 70 -15.73 10.63 -26.85
N GLY A 71 -15.17 9.43 -26.62
CA GLY A 71 -13.73 9.17 -26.79
C GLY A 71 -12.91 9.17 -25.50
N GLU A 72 -13.50 9.27 -24.34
CA GLU A 72 -12.79 9.14 -23.03
C GLU A 72 -12.48 7.67 -22.72
N TRP A 73 -11.67 7.04 -23.54
CA TRP A 73 -11.13 5.69 -23.29
C TRP A 73 -9.72 5.84 -22.73
N SER A 74 -9.37 5.00 -21.76
CA SER A 74 -7.98 4.90 -21.32
C SER A 74 -7.09 4.50 -22.50
N ASN A 75 -6.13 5.33 -22.85
CA ASN A 75 -5.14 5.06 -23.90
C ASN A 75 -4.09 4.02 -23.48
N VAL A 76 -4.17 3.50 -22.24
CA VAL A 76 -3.19 2.60 -21.68
C VAL A 76 -3.82 1.24 -21.40
N TYR A 77 -3.25 0.22 -22.03
CA TYR A 77 -3.54 -1.17 -21.69
C TYR A 77 -2.79 -1.53 -20.40
N GLY A 78 -3.51 -1.83 -19.33
CA GLY A 78 -2.93 -2.20 -18.04
C GLY A 78 -3.07 -1.13 -16.96
N SER A 79 -2.04 -0.93 -16.17
CA SER A 79 -2.02 0.00 -15.04
C SER A 79 -0.97 1.09 -15.23
N ASN A 80 -1.32 2.32 -14.90
CA ASN A 80 -0.42 3.48 -14.78
C ASN A 80 0.15 3.64 -13.37
N ALA A 81 0.06 2.61 -12.52
CA ALA A 81 0.60 2.69 -11.17
C ALA A 81 2.10 3.02 -11.20
N THR A 82 2.51 3.98 -10.38
CA THR A 82 3.92 4.40 -10.25
C THR A 82 4.74 3.44 -9.38
N GLU A 83 4.08 2.54 -8.66
CA GLU A 83 4.70 1.49 -7.86
C GLU A 83 4.15 0.12 -8.24
N LYS A 84 4.98 -0.90 -8.07
CA LYS A 84 4.60 -2.31 -8.19
C LYS A 84 5.17 -3.10 -7.03
N LYS A 85 4.47 -4.15 -6.62
CA LYS A 85 4.91 -5.06 -5.58
C LYS A 85 5.52 -6.32 -6.19
N GLN A 86 6.65 -6.76 -5.64
CA GLN A 86 7.33 -8.00 -5.98
C GLN A 86 7.29 -8.93 -4.78
N TYR A 87 6.77 -10.13 -4.94
CA TYR A 87 6.74 -11.12 -3.87
C TYR A 87 8.15 -11.50 -3.44
N VAL A 88 8.42 -11.46 -2.14
CA VAL A 88 9.72 -11.85 -1.59
C VAL A 88 9.64 -12.93 -0.51
N GLY A 89 8.50 -13.07 0.18
CA GLY A 89 8.42 -14.09 1.22
C GLY A 89 7.10 -14.09 1.98
N LYS A 90 7.11 -14.80 3.11
CA LYS A 90 5.95 -14.94 3.98
C LYS A 90 6.30 -14.82 5.46
N GLY A 91 5.34 -14.33 6.25
CA GLY A 91 5.42 -14.29 7.70
C GLY A 91 5.50 -15.69 8.32
N LEU A 92 6.32 -15.82 9.34
CA LEU A 92 6.43 -17.02 10.17
C LEU A 92 5.89 -16.78 11.57
N LYS A 93 6.34 -15.70 12.22
CA LYS A 93 6.04 -15.41 13.60
C LYS A 93 6.11 -13.91 13.88
N TYR A 94 5.41 -13.49 14.92
CA TYR A 94 5.51 -12.14 15.47
C TYR A 94 5.96 -12.18 16.92
N PHE A 95 6.98 -11.40 17.25
CA PHE A 95 7.51 -11.26 18.61
C PHE A 95 7.01 -9.95 19.23
N SER A 96 5.89 -10.00 19.91
CA SER A 96 5.16 -8.83 20.40
C SER A 96 5.95 -7.96 21.38
N ARG A 97 6.85 -8.55 22.17
CA ARG A 97 7.69 -7.80 23.12
C ARG A 97 8.78 -6.97 22.41
N LEU A 98 9.20 -7.41 21.24
CA LEU A 98 10.25 -6.77 20.45
C LEU A 98 9.69 -5.90 19.32
N GLY A 99 8.41 -6.06 18.98
CA GLY A 99 7.82 -5.37 17.84
C GLY A 99 8.39 -5.83 16.49
N VAL A 100 8.80 -7.10 16.37
CA VAL A 100 9.41 -7.62 15.13
C VAL A 100 8.60 -8.78 14.55
N GLY A 101 8.53 -8.82 13.21
CA GLY A 101 8.02 -9.94 12.45
C GLY A 101 9.15 -10.79 11.87
N GLU A 102 9.06 -12.10 12.01
CA GLU A 102 9.96 -13.05 11.37
C GLU A 102 9.37 -13.51 10.03
N PHE A 103 10.21 -13.52 8.99
CA PHE A 103 9.82 -13.85 7.63
C PHE A 103 10.78 -14.88 7.02
N LEU A 104 10.24 -15.79 6.22
CA LEU A 104 11.01 -16.65 5.32
C LEU A 104 11.06 -15.98 3.95
N ILE A 105 12.26 -15.77 3.43
CA ILE A 105 12.45 -15.20 2.09
C ILE A 105 12.43 -16.33 1.08
N GLU A 106 11.43 -16.32 0.20
CA GLU A 106 11.17 -17.39 -0.77
C GLU A 106 11.59 -17.00 -2.19
N ALA A 107 11.67 -15.69 -2.47
CA ALA A 107 12.04 -15.16 -3.80
C ALA A 107 12.73 -13.81 -3.68
N GLY A 108 13.59 -13.48 -4.64
CA GLY A 108 14.26 -12.18 -4.71
C GLY A 108 15.11 -11.87 -3.48
N GLU A 109 15.27 -10.59 -3.23
CA GLU A 109 15.97 -10.02 -2.08
C GLU A 109 15.45 -8.62 -1.76
N PHE A 110 15.72 -8.12 -0.56
CA PHE A 110 15.56 -6.71 -0.18
C PHE A 110 16.65 -6.29 0.80
N GLY A 111 16.90 -5.01 0.92
CA GLY A 111 17.91 -4.42 1.80
C GLY A 111 17.36 -3.45 2.82
N VAL A 112 18.24 -2.99 3.70
CA VAL A 112 17.93 -1.89 4.63
C VAL A 112 17.58 -0.64 3.83
N GLY A 113 16.51 0.06 4.24
CA GLY A 113 15.94 1.23 3.55
C GLY A 113 14.87 0.89 2.50
N ASP A 114 14.69 -0.38 2.15
CA ASP A 114 13.68 -0.76 1.18
C ASP A 114 12.27 -0.65 1.75
N LYS A 115 11.33 -0.20 0.91
CA LYS A 115 9.89 -0.14 1.22
C LYS A 115 9.27 -1.51 1.02
N LEU A 116 8.69 -2.04 2.06
CA LEU A 116 8.04 -3.34 2.09
C LEU A 116 6.53 -3.20 2.28
N LEU A 117 5.80 -4.20 1.82
CA LEU A 117 4.35 -4.32 1.99
C LEU A 117 4.03 -5.72 2.50
N ILE A 118 3.33 -5.79 3.62
CA ILE A 118 2.83 -7.03 4.22
C ILE A 118 1.34 -7.11 3.95
N ILE A 119 0.88 -8.24 3.40
CA ILE A 119 -0.54 -8.47 3.12
C ILE A 119 -0.99 -9.78 3.73
N GLY A 120 -2.05 -9.71 4.53
CA GLY A 120 -2.71 -10.88 5.09
C GLY A 120 -4.20 -10.69 5.29
N PRO A 121 -4.99 -11.78 5.38
CA PRO A 121 -6.45 -11.70 5.49
C PRO A 121 -6.94 -10.88 6.68
N THR A 122 -6.20 -10.92 7.80
CA THR A 122 -6.53 -10.20 9.04
C THR A 122 -5.62 -9.00 9.24
N THR A 123 -4.37 -9.07 8.78
CA THR A 123 -3.38 -7.99 8.85
C THR A 123 -3.74 -6.85 7.88
N GLY A 124 -4.46 -7.18 6.81
CA GLY A 124 -4.78 -6.20 5.78
C GLY A 124 -3.56 -5.86 4.93
N ALA A 125 -3.32 -4.59 4.68
CA ALA A 125 -2.14 -4.07 3.97
C ALA A 125 -1.35 -3.17 4.91
N LEU A 126 -0.12 -3.56 5.23
CA LEU A 126 0.79 -2.86 6.14
C LEU A 126 2.07 -2.49 5.40
N TYR A 127 2.31 -1.19 5.22
CA TYR A 127 3.56 -0.69 4.68
C TYR A 127 4.58 -0.47 5.79
N VAL A 128 5.80 -0.96 5.57
CA VAL A 128 6.92 -0.79 6.49
C VAL A 128 8.20 -0.48 5.70
N GLU A 129 9.15 0.18 6.33
CA GLU A 129 10.51 0.33 5.83
C GLU A 129 11.40 -0.69 6.55
N ALA A 130 12.27 -1.36 5.83
CA ALA A 130 13.25 -2.28 6.39
C ALA A 130 14.37 -1.47 7.08
N THR A 131 14.11 -0.91 8.25
CA THR A 131 15.08 -0.08 8.98
C THR A 131 16.22 -0.89 9.58
N ASP A 132 15.97 -2.16 9.86
CA ASP A 132 16.92 -3.12 10.42
C ASP A 132 16.52 -4.53 9.98
N ILE A 133 17.50 -5.38 9.69
CA ILE A 133 17.28 -6.76 9.25
C ILE A 133 18.18 -7.68 10.06
N HIS A 134 17.59 -8.58 10.83
CA HIS A 134 18.29 -9.60 11.59
C HIS A 134 18.09 -10.98 10.96
N GLY A 135 19.19 -11.60 10.54
CA GLY A 135 19.23 -13.01 10.16
C GLY A 135 19.57 -13.92 11.34
N ASP A 136 19.71 -15.23 11.09
CA ASP A 136 20.02 -16.23 12.11
C ASP A 136 21.33 -15.96 12.86
N ASN A 137 22.32 -15.31 12.22
CA ASN A 137 23.65 -15.03 12.78
C ASN A 137 23.86 -13.54 13.16
N GLY A 138 22.81 -12.76 13.25
CA GLY A 138 22.87 -11.33 13.59
C GLY A 138 22.40 -10.39 12.50
N PRO A 139 22.73 -9.08 12.61
CA PRO A 139 22.31 -8.07 11.64
C PRO A 139 22.88 -8.35 10.25
N VAL A 140 22.09 -8.06 9.22
CA VAL A 140 22.49 -8.19 7.82
C VAL A 140 21.98 -6.98 7.01
N ASP A 141 22.73 -6.57 6.00
CA ASP A 141 22.32 -5.44 5.15
C ASP A 141 21.26 -5.86 4.12
N ARG A 142 21.20 -7.17 3.79
CA ARG A 142 20.27 -7.71 2.80
C ARG A 142 19.69 -9.06 3.22
N ALA A 143 18.39 -9.20 3.04
CA ALA A 143 17.66 -10.45 3.14
C ALA A 143 17.59 -11.11 1.75
N ARG A 144 18.03 -12.37 1.63
CA ARG A 144 18.08 -13.12 0.38
C ARG A 144 17.26 -14.39 0.47
N LYS A 145 16.87 -14.91 -0.70
CA LYS A 145 16.15 -16.19 -0.80
C LYS A 145 16.79 -17.30 0.05
N GLY A 146 15.95 -17.98 0.82
CA GLY A 146 16.33 -19.05 1.74
C GLY A 146 16.59 -18.58 3.18
N MET A 147 16.79 -17.28 3.40
CA MET A 147 17.03 -16.74 4.75
C MET A 147 15.74 -16.64 5.55
N ARG A 148 15.87 -16.82 6.86
CA ARG A 148 14.90 -16.33 7.84
C ARG A 148 15.41 -15.01 8.37
N VAL A 149 14.55 -14.02 8.38
CA VAL A 149 14.92 -12.67 8.84
C VAL A 149 13.83 -12.10 9.73
N ALA A 150 14.23 -11.33 10.73
CA ALA A 150 13.34 -10.53 11.55
C ALA A 150 13.51 -9.06 11.17
N ILE A 151 12.40 -8.35 11.01
CA ILE A 151 12.35 -6.91 10.74
C ILE A 151 11.39 -6.23 11.72
N PRO A 152 11.64 -4.96 12.13
CA PRO A 152 10.69 -4.19 12.92
C PRO A 152 9.38 -3.99 12.16
N VAL A 153 8.27 -4.22 12.85
CA VAL A 153 6.93 -3.98 12.28
C VAL A 153 6.02 -3.36 13.33
N PRO A 154 5.24 -2.31 13.00
CA PRO A 154 4.43 -1.57 13.98
C PRO A 154 3.22 -2.36 14.47
N GLU A 155 2.81 -3.39 13.74
CA GLU A 155 1.61 -4.18 14.04
C GLU A 155 1.86 -5.67 13.93
N LYS A 156 0.97 -6.44 14.54
CA LYS A 156 1.07 -7.91 14.57
C LYS A 156 0.95 -8.51 13.17
N VAL A 157 2.03 -9.12 12.71
CA VAL A 157 2.08 -9.99 11.52
C VAL A 157 1.73 -11.41 11.90
N ARG A 158 1.07 -12.12 10.99
CA ARG A 158 0.61 -13.50 11.21
C ARG A 158 1.34 -14.49 10.30
N PRO A 159 1.40 -15.77 10.71
CA PRO A 159 1.91 -16.81 9.82
C PRO A 159 1.19 -16.78 8.46
N SER A 160 1.95 -16.94 7.40
CA SER A 160 1.51 -16.91 5.99
C SER A 160 1.08 -15.56 5.44
N ASP A 161 1.15 -14.46 6.19
CA ASP A 161 1.07 -13.12 5.61
C ASP A 161 2.16 -12.96 4.55
N LYS A 162 1.81 -12.44 3.39
CA LYS A 162 2.74 -12.30 2.27
C LYS A 162 3.56 -11.04 2.41
N LEU A 163 4.86 -11.16 2.19
CA LEU A 163 5.81 -10.04 2.17
C LEU A 163 6.17 -9.70 0.73
N TYR A 164 6.11 -8.41 0.41
CA TYR A 164 6.45 -7.87 -0.90
C TYR A 164 7.45 -6.74 -0.78
N LEU A 165 8.38 -6.67 -1.71
CA LEU A 165 9.19 -5.48 -1.98
C LEU A 165 8.37 -4.53 -2.87
N VAL A 166 8.31 -3.24 -2.51
CA VAL A 166 7.67 -2.20 -3.31
C VAL A 166 8.73 -1.48 -4.12
N VAL A 167 8.60 -1.51 -5.43
CA VAL A 167 9.54 -0.87 -6.37
C VAL A 167 8.80 0.10 -7.28
N LYS A 168 9.51 1.09 -7.80
CA LYS A 168 8.98 1.99 -8.83
C LYS A 168 8.69 1.21 -10.11
N SER A 169 7.60 1.60 -10.80
CA SER A 169 7.23 1.03 -12.10
C SER A 169 8.02 1.65 -13.21
#